data_be49d90645295f2aa378859c85a791b1
#
_entry.id   be49d90645295f2aa378859c85a791b1
#
_cell.length_a   1.000
_cell.length_b   1.000
_cell.length_c   1.000
_cell.angle_alpha   90.00
_cell.angle_beta   90.00
_cell.angle_gamma   90.00
#
_symmetry.space_group_name_H-M   'P 1'
#
loop_
_entity.id
_entity.type
_entity.pdbx_description
1 polymer ?
#
loop_
_entity_poly.entity_id
_entity_poly.type
_entity_poly.pdbx_seq_one_letter_code
_entity_poly.pdbx_strand_id
1 'polypeptide(L)'
;MSDNPGAGTGALPDLLYSDSERALSDSLTSLLADRGGADKTLARTESSQTYDDKLWQAVGADLGCAGLLIAERDGGAGASYREAAAAAEVLGSFVAPVPFLGSAVVATAALLSVASSDPAVGSSGTPLTPAKAAADLLRRMADGGVTTALAVPFATAPGSAFAASVRVAGSRPGDATTGVARLRGMVTGVADALPASVLLVPADGVPHGLYLVDMAAEGVAKAPVVSLDMTRQLCDLSFDDAPGTLIASGSAAEQALDAALLAGAGILAAEQIGLAQRCLDMTVAYVKERRQFARPVGSFQGLKHRLADLWVSVTQARAVSRYAAACLASGSPDTKVAVALAKAYCSEVAVNAAQECVQMHGGIGFTWEHPAHLYLKRAKADSIGFGTADAHRAALASLVNLPAP
;
A
#
# COMPACT_ATOMS: atom_id res chain seq x y z
N MET A 1 -17.70 40.15 14.22
CA MET A 1 -17.75 39.77 12.80
C MET A 1 -16.40 40.12 12.21
N SER A 2 -15.49 39.17 12.19
CA SER A 2 -14.19 39.31 11.55
C SER A 2 -14.18 38.35 10.35
N ASP A 3 -14.17 38.95 9.16
CA ASP A 3 -14.02 38.28 7.88
C ASP A 3 -12.75 37.41 7.90
N ASN A 4 -12.91 36.12 7.58
CA ASN A 4 -11.83 35.20 7.33
C ASN A 4 -11.55 35.18 5.81
N PRO A 5 -10.51 35.85 5.30
CA PRO A 5 -10.15 35.80 3.90
C PRO A 5 -9.18 34.66 3.67
N GLY A 6 -9.63 33.52 3.18
CA GLY A 6 -8.68 32.48 2.79
C GLY A 6 -9.21 31.11 2.48
N ALA A 7 -10.47 30.94 2.08
CA ALA A 7 -10.88 29.74 1.38
C ALA A 7 -10.55 29.91 -0.12
N GLY A 8 -9.37 29.47 -0.51
CA GLY A 8 -9.02 29.32 -1.93
C GLY A 8 -10.05 28.39 -2.57
N THR A 9 -10.84 28.91 -3.49
CA THR A 9 -11.75 28.14 -4.36
C THR A 9 -10.91 27.36 -5.38
N GLY A 10 -10.12 26.39 -4.90
CA GLY A 10 -9.54 25.38 -5.77
C GLY A 10 -10.68 24.56 -6.36
N ALA A 11 -10.76 24.44 -7.68
CA ALA A 11 -11.73 23.57 -8.32
C ALA A 11 -11.64 22.17 -7.71
N LEU A 12 -12.78 21.58 -7.36
CA LEU A 12 -12.82 20.20 -6.86
C LEU A 12 -12.19 19.28 -7.92
N PRO A 13 -11.36 18.30 -7.51
CA PRO A 13 -10.75 17.39 -8.46
C PRO A 13 -11.83 16.56 -9.17
N ASP A 14 -11.60 16.29 -10.47
CA ASP A 14 -12.42 15.31 -11.18
C ASP A 14 -12.16 13.92 -10.60
N LEU A 15 -13.19 13.26 -10.10
CA LEU A 15 -13.13 11.93 -9.51
C LEU A 15 -13.39 10.81 -10.54
N LEU A 16 -13.67 11.17 -11.79
CA LEU A 16 -13.77 10.19 -12.87
C LEU A 16 -12.35 9.80 -13.34
N TYR A 17 -12.20 8.59 -13.79
CA TYR A 17 -10.94 8.14 -14.37
C TYR A 17 -10.71 8.83 -15.72
N SER A 18 -9.50 9.32 -15.91
CA SER A 18 -8.97 9.77 -17.20
C SER A 18 -8.83 8.62 -18.18
N ASP A 19 -8.53 8.91 -19.43
CA ASP A 19 -8.31 7.87 -20.44
C ASP A 19 -7.06 7.04 -20.12
N SER A 20 -6.00 7.65 -19.56
CA SER A 20 -4.79 6.94 -19.13
C SER A 20 -5.06 6.00 -17.94
N GLU A 21 -5.81 6.46 -16.93
CA GLU A 21 -6.21 5.63 -15.77
C GLU A 21 -7.08 4.45 -16.21
N ARG A 22 -8.00 4.65 -17.16
CA ARG A 22 -8.80 3.57 -17.76
C ARG A 22 -7.96 2.58 -18.53
N ALA A 23 -7.08 3.05 -19.42
CA ALA A 23 -6.22 2.19 -20.22
C ALA A 23 -5.30 1.33 -19.34
N LEU A 24 -4.74 1.89 -18.25
CA LEU A 24 -3.96 1.13 -17.27
C LEU A 24 -4.81 0.07 -16.58
N SER A 25 -6.01 0.43 -16.11
CA SER A 25 -6.94 -0.49 -15.46
C SER A 25 -7.35 -1.64 -16.37
N ASP A 26 -7.65 -1.36 -17.63
CA ASP A 26 -8.05 -2.37 -18.63
C ASP A 26 -6.88 -3.33 -18.94
N SER A 27 -5.67 -2.80 -19.09
CA SER A 27 -4.46 -3.60 -19.33
C SER A 27 -4.15 -4.52 -18.16
N LEU A 28 -4.19 -4.00 -16.93
CA LEU A 28 -4.02 -4.78 -15.70
C LEU A 28 -5.12 -5.84 -15.54
N THR A 29 -6.37 -5.47 -15.80
CA THR A 29 -7.51 -6.41 -15.71
C THR A 29 -7.33 -7.56 -16.69
N SER A 30 -6.94 -7.28 -17.93
CA SER A 30 -6.68 -8.30 -18.95
C SER A 30 -5.54 -9.24 -18.53
N LEU A 31 -4.41 -8.68 -18.06
CA LEU A 31 -3.26 -9.46 -17.60
C LEU A 31 -3.64 -10.36 -16.41
N LEU A 32 -4.35 -9.81 -15.42
CA LEU A 32 -4.73 -10.55 -14.21
C LEU A 32 -5.82 -11.59 -14.46
N ALA A 33 -6.73 -11.35 -15.40
CA ALA A 33 -7.69 -12.36 -15.85
C ALA A 33 -6.99 -13.57 -16.46
N ASP A 34 -5.92 -13.34 -17.23
CA ASP A 34 -5.13 -14.42 -17.84
C ASP A 34 -4.19 -15.11 -16.83
N ARG A 35 -3.47 -14.35 -15.99
CA ARG A 35 -2.37 -14.86 -15.16
C ARG A 35 -2.67 -14.93 -13.66
N GLY A 36 -3.64 -14.17 -13.14
CA GLY A 36 -3.87 -13.92 -11.70
C GLY A 36 -5.25 -14.37 -11.17
N GLY A 37 -5.93 -15.34 -11.79
CA GLY A 37 -7.24 -15.82 -11.35
C GLY A 37 -7.26 -16.35 -9.91
N ALA A 38 -8.44 -16.33 -9.26
CA ALA A 38 -8.61 -16.74 -7.86
C ALA A 38 -8.10 -18.16 -7.58
N ASP A 39 -8.26 -19.09 -8.50
CA ASP A 39 -7.77 -20.47 -8.37
C ASP A 39 -6.22 -20.52 -8.31
N LYS A 40 -5.55 -19.69 -9.13
CA LYS A 40 -4.08 -19.59 -9.11
C LYS A 40 -3.59 -18.94 -7.81
N THR A 41 -4.29 -17.91 -7.34
CA THR A 41 -4.00 -17.28 -6.04
C THR A 41 -4.18 -18.26 -4.90
N LEU A 42 -5.27 -19.05 -4.91
CA LEU A 42 -5.52 -20.09 -3.90
C LEU A 42 -4.40 -21.14 -3.89
N ALA A 43 -4.08 -21.71 -5.05
CA ALA A 43 -3.00 -22.69 -5.18
C ALA A 43 -1.64 -22.13 -4.69
N ARG A 44 -1.40 -20.83 -4.90
CA ARG A 44 -0.21 -20.13 -4.41
C ARG A 44 -0.18 -20.04 -2.89
N THR A 45 -1.30 -19.71 -2.24
CA THR A 45 -1.39 -19.63 -0.77
C THR A 45 -1.18 -20.98 -0.07
N GLU A 46 -1.39 -22.09 -0.76
CA GLU A 46 -1.14 -23.46 -0.28
C GLU A 46 0.31 -23.94 -0.53
N SER A 47 1.10 -23.16 -1.28
CA SER A 47 2.50 -23.48 -1.58
C SER A 47 3.47 -22.85 -0.57
N SER A 48 4.71 -23.35 -0.55
CA SER A 48 5.79 -22.73 0.22
C SER A 48 6.25 -21.38 -0.35
N GLN A 49 5.89 -21.09 -1.61
CA GLN A 49 6.21 -19.83 -2.31
C GLN A 49 4.93 -19.03 -2.51
N THR A 50 4.54 -18.29 -1.48
CA THR A 50 3.30 -17.54 -1.41
C THR A 50 3.31 -16.24 -2.24
N TYR A 51 4.49 -15.79 -2.67
CA TYR A 51 4.73 -14.64 -3.54
C TYR A 51 4.85 -15.08 -5.02
N ASP A 52 4.32 -14.31 -5.97
CA ASP A 52 4.35 -14.62 -7.39
C ASP A 52 5.34 -13.75 -8.18
N ASP A 53 6.60 -14.21 -8.27
CA ASP A 53 7.66 -13.52 -9.02
C ASP A 53 7.31 -13.28 -10.48
N LYS A 54 6.64 -14.27 -11.14
CA LYS A 54 6.29 -14.17 -12.55
C LYS A 54 5.15 -13.17 -12.77
N LEU A 55 4.19 -13.14 -11.85
CA LEU A 55 3.12 -12.15 -11.88
C LEU A 55 3.69 -10.76 -11.61
N TRP A 56 4.61 -10.63 -10.64
CA TRP A 56 5.28 -9.35 -10.37
C TRP A 56 6.11 -8.88 -11.56
N GLN A 57 6.84 -9.75 -12.23
CA GLN A 57 7.55 -9.41 -13.45
C GLN A 57 6.60 -8.84 -14.53
N ALA A 58 5.45 -9.48 -14.73
CA ALA A 58 4.46 -9.03 -15.71
C ALA A 58 3.79 -7.70 -15.33
N VAL A 59 3.42 -7.53 -14.06
CA VAL A 59 2.79 -6.30 -13.56
C VAL A 59 3.82 -5.18 -13.39
N GLY A 60 4.94 -5.47 -12.75
CA GLY A 60 5.95 -4.48 -12.38
C GLY A 60 6.78 -4.01 -13.55
N ALA A 61 7.39 -4.95 -14.30
CA ALA A 61 8.29 -4.63 -15.40
C ALA A 61 7.56 -4.50 -16.75
N ASP A 62 6.78 -5.51 -17.16
CA ASP A 62 6.20 -5.50 -18.51
C ASP A 62 5.12 -4.42 -18.67
N LEU A 63 4.30 -4.16 -17.61
CA LEU A 63 3.32 -3.06 -17.58
C LEU A 63 3.83 -1.77 -16.91
N GLY A 64 5.06 -1.76 -16.40
CA GLY A 64 5.68 -0.57 -15.81
C GLY A 64 5.14 -0.16 -14.44
N CYS A 65 4.35 -1.00 -13.76
CA CYS A 65 3.74 -0.63 -12.47
C CYS A 65 4.77 -0.47 -11.35
N ALA A 66 5.96 -1.06 -11.44
CA ALA A 66 7.03 -0.89 -10.46
C ALA A 66 7.56 0.55 -10.44
N GLY A 67 7.66 1.18 -11.62
CA GLY A 67 8.14 2.55 -11.82
C GLY A 67 7.04 3.60 -11.95
N LEU A 68 5.79 3.28 -11.62
CA LEU A 68 4.64 4.13 -11.94
C LEU A 68 4.79 5.55 -11.38
N LEU A 69 5.19 5.70 -10.12
CA LEU A 69 5.39 6.98 -9.42
C LEU A 69 6.78 7.61 -9.66
N ILE A 70 7.69 6.90 -10.32
CA ILE A 70 9.05 7.36 -10.57
C ILE A 70 9.04 8.22 -11.84
N ALA A 71 9.74 9.37 -11.80
CA ALA A 71 9.77 10.27 -12.94
C ALA A 71 10.39 9.62 -14.19
N GLU A 72 9.96 10.03 -15.39
CA GLU A 72 10.45 9.53 -16.68
C GLU A 72 11.98 9.68 -16.84
N ARG A 73 12.55 10.81 -16.35
CA ARG A 73 14.01 11.05 -16.36
C ARG A 73 14.79 10.02 -15.53
N ASP A 74 14.14 9.33 -14.59
CA ASP A 74 14.71 8.29 -13.73
C ASP A 74 14.27 6.89 -14.16
N GLY A 75 13.68 6.75 -15.36
CA GLY A 75 13.30 5.49 -15.98
C GLY A 75 11.90 4.99 -15.62
N GLY A 76 11.13 5.75 -14.86
CA GLY A 76 9.75 5.41 -14.50
C GLY A 76 8.71 5.92 -15.49
N ALA A 77 7.44 5.79 -15.14
CA ALA A 77 6.30 6.24 -15.95
C ALA A 77 5.91 7.72 -15.73
N GLY A 78 6.42 8.37 -14.69
CA GLY A 78 6.07 9.75 -14.36
C GLY A 78 4.59 9.96 -14.02
N ALA A 79 3.89 8.89 -13.65
CA ALA A 79 2.48 8.92 -13.32
C ALA A 79 2.23 9.47 -11.89
N SER A 80 0.97 9.66 -11.55
CA SER A 80 0.57 10.19 -10.25
C SER A 80 -0.01 9.12 -9.33
N TYR A 81 -0.36 9.52 -8.11
CA TYR A 81 -1.09 8.63 -7.18
C TYR A 81 -2.49 8.26 -7.68
N ARG A 82 -3.05 8.94 -8.70
CA ARG A 82 -4.32 8.58 -9.31
C ARG A 82 -4.18 7.30 -10.13
N GLU A 83 -3.15 7.18 -10.95
CA GLU A 83 -2.83 5.96 -11.69
C GLU A 83 -2.43 4.82 -10.73
N ALA A 84 -1.69 5.14 -9.66
CA ALA A 84 -1.35 4.15 -8.63
C ALA A 84 -2.61 3.62 -7.91
N ALA A 85 -3.60 4.47 -7.64
CA ALA A 85 -4.88 4.07 -7.06
C ALA A 85 -5.71 3.22 -8.05
N ALA A 86 -5.73 3.57 -9.34
CA ALA A 86 -6.38 2.78 -10.38
C ALA A 86 -5.77 1.37 -10.49
N ALA A 87 -4.44 1.28 -10.45
CA ALA A 87 -3.73 0.00 -10.41
C ALA A 87 -4.05 -0.80 -9.13
N ALA A 88 -4.05 -0.15 -7.97
CA ALA A 88 -4.37 -0.79 -6.69
C ALA A 88 -5.83 -1.31 -6.65
N GLU A 89 -6.80 -0.57 -7.20
CA GLU A 89 -8.20 -1.01 -7.31
C GLU A 89 -8.28 -2.32 -8.11
N VAL A 90 -7.57 -2.43 -9.23
CA VAL A 90 -7.54 -3.67 -10.03
C VAL A 90 -6.84 -4.80 -9.27
N LEU A 91 -5.64 -4.55 -8.70
CA LEU A 91 -4.90 -5.56 -7.94
C LEU A 91 -5.70 -6.09 -6.74
N GLY A 92 -6.46 -5.24 -6.06
CA GLY A 92 -7.37 -5.61 -4.98
C GLY A 92 -8.53 -6.49 -5.45
N SER A 93 -9.07 -6.24 -6.65
CA SER A 93 -10.15 -7.05 -7.23
C SER A 93 -9.73 -8.50 -7.54
N PHE A 94 -8.43 -8.76 -7.66
CA PHE A 94 -7.85 -10.09 -7.87
C PHE A 94 -7.10 -10.63 -6.63
N VAL A 95 -7.07 -9.89 -5.52
CA VAL A 95 -6.23 -10.17 -4.34
C VAL A 95 -4.81 -10.61 -4.74
N ALA A 96 -4.22 -9.85 -5.69
CA ALA A 96 -2.97 -10.22 -6.34
C ALA A 96 -1.80 -10.28 -5.33
N PRO A 97 -1.04 -11.41 -5.27
CA PRO A 97 0.07 -11.60 -4.34
C PRO A 97 1.37 -10.99 -4.87
N VAL A 98 1.39 -9.66 -5.06
CA VAL A 98 2.53 -8.90 -5.61
C VAL A 98 2.88 -7.72 -4.69
N PRO A 99 4.17 -7.30 -4.61
CA PRO A 99 4.65 -6.28 -3.69
C PRO A 99 4.39 -4.84 -4.20
N PHE A 100 3.28 -4.61 -4.89
CA PHE A 100 2.96 -3.30 -5.45
C PHE A 100 2.85 -2.24 -4.35
N LEU A 101 2.08 -2.52 -3.29
CA LEU A 101 1.84 -1.57 -2.23
C LEU A 101 3.13 -1.24 -1.45
N GLY A 102 3.89 -2.25 -1.05
CA GLY A 102 5.12 -2.06 -0.26
C GLY A 102 6.25 -1.42 -1.05
N SER A 103 6.47 -1.88 -2.29
CA SER A 103 7.60 -1.43 -3.11
C SER A 103 7.25 -0.23 -4.00
N ALA A 104 6.30 -0.40 -4.92
CA ALA A 104 6.01 0.64 -5.91
C ALA A 104 5.31 1.88 -5.31
N VAL A 105 4.70 1.76 -4.11
CA VAL A 105 4.03 2.89 -3.45
C VAL A 105 4.80 3.35 -2.22
N VAL A 106 4.85 2.53 -1.17
CA VAL A 106 5.36 2.95 0.15
C VAL A 106 6.85 3.27 0.10
N ALA A 107 7.68 2.34 -0.37
CA ALA A 107 9.12 2.55 -0.44
C ALA A 107 9.46 3.66 -1.45
N THR A 108 8.77 3.71 -2.59
CA THR A 108 8.94 4.77 -3.59
C THR A 108 8.59 6.14 -3.01
N ALA A 109 7.49 6.29 -2.25
CA ALA A 109 7.13 7.56 -1.62
C ALA A 109 8.19 8.05 -0.62
N ALA A 110 8.74 7.15 0.20
CA ALA A 110 9.85 7.49 1.11
C ALA A 110 11.08 8.00 0.34
N LEU A 111 11.48 7.26 -0.70
CA LEU A 111 12.65 7.60 -1.51
C LEU A 111 12.47 8.91 -2.29
N LEU A 112 11.28 9.17 -2.83
CA LEU A 112 10.96 10.44 -3.50
C LEU A 112 11.06 11.62 -2.53
N SER A 113 10.59 11.45 -1.29
CA SER A 113 10.73 12.47 -0.24
C SER A 113 12.20 12.77 0.06
N VAL A 114 13.05 11.74 0.19
CA VAL A 114 14.51 11.90 0.40
C VAL A 114 15.17 12.55 -0.82
N ALA A 115 14.88 12.10 -2.02
CA ALA A 115 15.48 12.61 -3.25
C ALA A 115 15.15 14.08 -3.51
N SER A 116 13.98 14.55 -3.07
CA SER A 116 13.54 15.95 -3.23
C SER A 116 14.13 16.91 -2.19
N SER A 117 14.74 16.41 -1.12
CA SER A 117 15.29 17.25 -0.03
C SER A 117 16.65 17.90 -0.35
N ASP A 118 17.32 17.51 -1.46
CA ASP A 118 18.61 18.10 -1.88
C ASP A 118 18.46 18.75 -3.27
N PRO A 119 18.44 20.10 -3.38
CA PRO A 119 18.31 20.80 -4.66
C PRO A 119 19.54 20.68 -5.58
N ALA A 120 20.65 20.06 -5.12
CA ALA A 120 21.92 19.99 -5.86
C ALA A 120 22.11 18.71 -6.69
N VAL A 121 21.08 17.85 -6.84
CA VAL A 121 21.16 16.63 -7.64
C VAL A 121 21.15 16.95 -9.13
N GLY A 122 22.33 17.29 -9.68
CA GLY A 122 22.49 17.60 -11.11
C GLY A 122 23.94 17.55 -11.62
N SER A 123 24.96 17.45 -10.75
CA SER A 123 26.37 17.45 -11.15
C SER A 123 27.00 16.07 -11.04
N SER A 124 27.41 15.53 -12.18
CA SER A 124 28.23 14.33 -12.28
C SER A 124 29.58 14.56 -11.58
N GLY A 125 29.90 13.75 -10.57
CA GLY A 125 31.20 13.77 -9.89
C GLY A 125 31.19 14.03 -8.38
N THR A 126 30.03 14.26 -7.76
CA THR A 126 29.91 14.50 -6.32
C THR A 126 29.94 13.17 -5.52
N PRO A 127 30.48 13.14 -4.27
CA PRO A 127 30.37 11.99 -3.38
C PRO A 127 28.92 11.53 -3.21
N LEU A 128 28.70 10.27 -2.84
CA LEU A 128 27.38 9.69 -2.66
C LEU A 128 26.62 10.46 -1.57
N THR A 129 25.75 11.39 -1.98
CA THR A 129 24.86 12.09 -1.06
C THR A 129 23.63 11.23 -0.76
N PRO A 130 22.94 11.43 0.39
CA PRO A 130 21.68 10.73 0.70
C PRO A 130 20.65 10.79 -0.43
N ALA A 131 20.42 11.96 -1.01
CA ALA A 131 19.49 12.16 -2.11
C ALA A 131 19.92 11.40 -3.38
N LYS A 132 21.22 11.34 -3.68
CA LYS A 132 21.75 10.56 -4.81
C LYS A 132 21.55 9.06 -4.59
N ALA A 133 21.79 8.55 -3.37
CA ALA A 133 21.56 7.15 -3.04
C ALA A 133 20.07 6.75 -3.21
N ALA A 134 19.15 7.62 -2.78
CA ALA A 134 17.71 7.44 -3.00
C ALA A 134 17.35 7.45 -4.50
N ALA A 135 17.86 8.42 -5.27
CA ALA A 135 17.62 8.52 -6.71
C ALA A 135 18.19 7.31 -7.49
N ASP A 136 19.39 6.83 -7.12
CA ASP A 136 19.98 5.64 -7.74
C ASP A 136 19.16 4.38 -7.44
N LEU A 137 18.59 4.25 -6.24
CA LEU A 137 17.71 3.15 -5.90
C LEU A 137 16.37 3.26 -6.66
N LEU A 138 15.78 4.45 -6.77
CA LEU A 138 14.56 4.67 -7.57
C LEU A 138 14.75 4.21 -9.02
N ARG A 139 15.89 4.53 -9.67
CA ARG A 139 16.18 4.07 -11.04
C ARG A 139 16.23 2.54 -11.15
N ARG A 140 16.80 1.87 -10.15
CA ARG A 140 16.86 0.40 -10.10
C ARG A 140 15.50 -0.25 -9.81
N MET A 141 14.58 0.49 -9.18
CA MET A 141 13.22 0.03 -8.93
C MET A 141 12.30 0.25 -10.14
N ALA A 142 12.60 1.24 -10.97
CA ALA A 142 11.74 1.69 -12.07
C ALA A 142 11.41 0.58 -13.08
N ASP A 143 12.36 -0.30 -13.37
CA ASP A 143 12.21 -1.45 -14.28
C ASP A 143 11.73 -2.75 -13.58
N GLY A 144 11.41 -2.68 -12.29
CA GLY A 144 11.01 -3.84 -11.49
C GLY A 144 12.13 -4.80 -11.10
N GLY A 145 13.40 -4.49 -11.45
CA GLY A 145 14.55 -5.33 -11.15
C GLY A 145 14.93 -5.36 -9.66
N VAL A 146 14.55 -4.32 -8.92
CA VAL A 146 14.76 -4.23 -7.47
C VAL A 146 13.44 -3.99 -6.75
N THR A 147 13.13 -4.85 -5.80
CA THR A 147 12.00 -4.68 -4.89
C THR A 147 12.52 -4.15 -3.55
N THR A 148 11.87 -3.11 -3.03
CA THR A 148 12.26 -2.45 -1.77
C THR A 148 11.09 -2.49 -0.79
N ALA A 149 11.35 -2.68 0.50
CA ALA A 149 10.33 -2.62 1.54
C ALA A 149 10.71 -1.63 2.65
N LEU A 150 9.72 -0.95 3.21
CA LEU A 150 9.87 -0.13 4.40
C LEU A 150 9.74 -1.01 5.64
N ALA A 151 10.79 -1.08 6.45
CA ALA A 151 10.87 -1.94 7.63
C ALA A 151 10.13 -1.32 8.83
N VAL A 152 8.81 -1.30 8.75
CA VAL A 152 7.90 -0.93 9.84
C VAL A 152 6.78 -1.98 9.94
N PRO A 153 6.16 -2.17 11.11
CA PRO A 153 4.98 -3.03 11.22
C PRO A 153 3.88 -2.55 10.25
N PHE A 154 3.22 -3.47 9.56
CA PHE A 154 2.16 -3.14 8.58
C PHE A 154 1.04 -2.29 9.19
N ALA A 155 0.80 -2.40 10.50
CA ALA A 155 -0.22 -1.64 11.20
C ALA A 155 0.18 -0.19 11.55
N THR A 156 1.42 0.26 11.23
CA THR A 156 1.90 1.61 11.56
C THR A 156 1.09 2.67 10.82
N ALA A 157 0.41 3.55 11.56
CA ALA A 157 -0.43 4.60 10.99
C ALA A 157 0.39 5.85 10.60
N PRO A 158 -0.05 6.64 9.61
CA PRO A 158 0.50 7.97 9.34
C PRO A 158 0.39 8.87 10.58
N GLY A 159 1.38 9.75 10.76
CA GLY A 159 1.44 10.65 11.93
C GLY A 159 1.81 9.96 13.25
N SER A 160 2.14 8.67 13.25
CA SER A 160 2.73 7.99 14.40
C SER A 160 4.09 8.62 14.73
N ALA A 161 4.49 8.54 16.01
CA ALA A 161 5.86 8.88 16.39
C ALA A 161 6.85 8.05 15.54
N PHE A 162 8.07 8.56 15.36
CA PHE A 162 9.08 7.87 14.53
C PHE A 162 9.21 6.40 14.96
N ALA A 163 8.70 5.51 14.11
CA ALA A 163 8.53 4.10 14.45
C ALA A 163 9.85 3.34 14.26
N ALA A 164 10.76 3.46 15.19
CA ALA A 164 12.02 2.74 15.19
C ALA A 164 12.06 1.70 16.30
N SER A 165 11.96 0.42 15.96
CA SER A 165 12.30 -0.72 16.81
C SER A 165 13.73 -1.21 16.57
N VAL A 166 14.45 -0.59 15.65
CA VAL A 166 15.87 -0.78 15.35
C VAL A 166 16.64 0.43 15.88
N ARG A 167 17.86 0.20 16.38
CA ARG A 167 18.74 1.24 16.89
C ARG A 167 20.10 1.20 16.20
N VAL A 168 20.77 2.33 16.13
CA VAL A 168 22.16 2.44 15.73
C VAL A 168 23.03 1.92 16.88
N ALA A 169 23.79 0.85 16.63
CA ALA A 169 24.65 0.20 17.63
C ALA A 169 26.09 0.76 17.68
N GLY A 170 26.40 1.74 16.85
CA GLY A 170 27.74 2.32 16.70
C GLY A 170 28.30 2.18 15.28
N SER A 171 29.59 2.34 15.11
CA SER A 171 30.31 2.14 13.85
C SER A 171 31.59 1.33 14.09
N ARG A 172 32.00 0.49 13.15
CA ARG A 172 33.29 -0.21 13.19
C ARG A 172 34.40 0.68 12.63
N PRO A 173 35.69 0.39 12.94
CA PRO A 173 36.80 1.07 12.26
C PRO A 173 36.66 0.91 10.73
N GLY A 174 36.65 2.03 9.99
CA GLY A 174 36.40 2.07 8.54
C GLY A 174 34.96 2.45 8.14
N ASP A 175 33.95 2.22 8.95
CA ASP A 175 32.57 2.63 8.66
C ASP A 175 32.40 4.16 8.60
N ALA A 176 33.15 4.90 9.44
CA ALA A 176 33.10 6.37 9.47
C ALA A 176 33.54 7.02 8.13
N THR A 177 34.36 6.34 7.33
CA THR A 177 34.79 6.82 6.02
C THR A 177 33.78 6.50 4.91
N THR A 178 32.87 5.54 5.15
CA THR A 178 31.86 5.08 4.18
C THR A 178 30.45 5.56 4.50
N GLY A 179 30.22 6.21 5.65
CA GLY A 179 28.88 6.63 6.11
C GLY A 179 27.99 5.46 6.51
N VAL A 180 28.56 4.28 6.77
CA VAL A 180 27.84 3.09 7.18
C VAL A 180 27.66 3.07 8.70
N ALA A 181 26.43 2.85 9.15
CA ALA A 181 26.10 2.58 10.55
C ALA A 181 25.84 1.10 10.78
N ARG A 182 25.95 0.66 12.04
CA ARG A 182 25.59 -0.70 12.45
C ARG A 182 24.24 -0.69 13.14
N LEU A 183 23.33 -1.53 12.63
CA LEU A 183 21.95 -1.58 13.08
C LEU A 183 21.70 -2.84 13.90
N ARG A 184 20.92 -2.70 15.00
CA ARG A 184 20.47 -3.80 15.86
C ARG A 184 19.01 -3.61 16.24
N GLY A 185 18.27 -4.71 16.22
CA GLY A 185 16.87 -4.74 16.63
C GLY A 185 16.06 -5.72 15.82
N MET A 186 14.73 -5.64 15.99
CA MET A 186 13.78 -6.48 15.27
C MET A 186 12.55 -5.66 14.92
N VAL A 187 12.01 -5.92 13.72
CA VAL A 187 10.73 -5.37 13.26
C VAL A 187 9.82 -6.52 12.90
N THR A 188 8.63 -6.57 13.49
CA THR A 188 7.67 -7.65 13.26
C THR A 188 6.58 -7.26 12.29
N GLY A 189 6.12 -8.21 11.48
CA GLY A 189 4.97 -8.04 10.61
C GLY A 189 5.18 -6.99 9.50
N VAL A 190 6.36 -6.98 8.88
CA VAL A 190 6.68 -6.09 7.75
C VAL A 190 6.05 -6.63 6.48
N ALA A 191 5.23 -5.82 5.81
CA ALA A 191 4.61 -6.20 4.56
C ALA A 191 5.60 -6.14 3.38
N ASP A 192 5.45 -7.07 2.44
CA ASP A 192 6.19 -7.16 1.17
C ASP A 192 7.72 -7.22 1.31
N ALA A 193 8.25 -7.50 2.51
CA ALA A 193 9.69 -7.60 2.73
C ALA A 193 10.29 -8.96 2.33
N LEU A 194 9.49 -10.01 2.17
CA LEU A 194 9.99 -11.31 1.72
C LEU A 194 10.64 -11.27 0.34
N PRO A 195 10.03 -10.65 -0.69
CA PRO A 195 10.63 -10.47 -2.01
C PRO A 195 11.63 -9.31 -2.08
N ALA A 196 11.73 -8.47 -1.05
CA ALA A 196 12.60 -7.30 -1.09
C ALA A 196 14.07 -7.69 -1.11
N SER A 197 14.85 -7.00 -1.94
CA SER A 197 16.31 -7.06 -1.97
C SER A 197 16.96 -5.90 -1.21
N VAL A 198 16.23 -4.79 -1.01
CA VAL A 198 16.66 -3.63 -0.24
C VAL A 198 15.58 -3.27 0.79
N LEU A 199 16.02 -2.87 1.97
CA LEU A 199 15.16 -2.38 3.05
C LEU A 199 15.42 -0.90 3.31
N LEU A 200 14.33 -0.15 3.55
CA LEU A 200 14.35 1.16 4.18
C LEU A 200 14.10 0.97 5.67
N VAL A 201 15.10 1.17 6.49
CA VAL A 201 15.04 0.86 7.93
C VAL A 201 15.06 2.15 8.75
N PRO A 202 13.93 2.54 9.38
CA PRO A 202 13.94 3.57 10.40
C PRO A 202 14.71 3.05 11.63
N ALA A 203 15.73 3.80 12.06
CA ALA A 203 16.50 3.43 13.24
C ALA A 203 16.65 4.60 14.22
N ASP A 204 16.53 4.28 15.51
CA ASP A 204 16.76 5.21 16.59
C ASP A 204 18.26 5.48 16.77
N GLY A 205 18.60 6.74 17.01
CA GLY A 205 19.97 7.21 17.14
C GLY A 205 20.01 8.70 17.48
N VAL A 206 21.18 9.32 17.45
CA VAL A 206 21.33 10.74 17.71
C VAL A 206 22.06 11.38 16.51
N PRO A 207 21.29 11.97 15.59
CA PRO A 207 19.83 11.96 15.43
C PRO A 207 19.32 10.60 14.91
N HIS A 208 18.02 10.32 15.06
CA HIS A 208 17.38 9.16 14.42
C HIS A 208 17.44 9.30 12.89
N GLY A 209 17.35 8.19 12.17
CA GLY A 209 17.55 8.20 10.73
C GLY A 209 16.84 7.08 9.97
N LEU A 210 16.81 7.23 8.65
CA LEU A 210 16.36 6.25 7.68
C LEU A 210 17.57 5.68 6.95
N TYR A 211 17.71 4.37 6.92
CA TYR A 211 18.87 3.66 6.41
C TYR A 211 18.50 2.72 5.26
N LEU A 212 19.35 2.67 4.24
CA LEU A 212 19.34 1.60 3.22
C LEU A 212 20.10 0.40 3.75
N VAL A 213 19.48 -0.76 3.72
CA VAL A 213 20.07 -2.04 4.12
C VAL A 213 19.86 -3.06 3.02
N ASP A 214 20.93 -3.70 2.59
CA ASP A 214 20.84 -4.84 1.67
C ASP A 214 20.27 -6.06 2.42
N MET A 215 19.25 -6.70 1.88
CA MET A 215 18.63 -7.89 2.49
C MET A 215 19.62 -9.07 2.61
N ALA A 216 20.60 -9.13 1.73
CA ALA A 216 21.65 -10.16 1.74
C ALA A 216 22.84 -9.82 2.63
N ALA A 217 22.83 -8.64 3.30
CA ALA A 217 23.94 -8.23 4.15
C ALA A 217 24.10 -9.13 5.38
N GLU A 218 25.33 -9.28 5.85
CA GLU A 218 25.63 -9.97 7.11
C GLU A 218 24.87 -9.31 8.27
N GLY A 219 24.29 -10.12 9.16
CA GLY A 219 23.51 -9.63 10.30
C GLY A 219 22.06 -9.29 9.98
N VAL A 220 21.59 -9.48 8.75
CA VAL A 220 20.18 -9.36 8.37
C VAL A 220 19.56 -10.75 8.26
N ALA A 221 18.43 -10.96 8.94
CA ALA A 221 17.65 -12.18 8.77
C ALA A 221 16.17 -11.85 8.61
N LYS A 222 15.45 -12.66 7.83
CA LYS A 222 14.01 -12.57 7.62
C LYS A 222 13.33 -13.89 7.91
N ALA A 223 12.18 -13.83 8.59
CA ALA A 223 11.34 -14.98 8.91
C ALA A 223 9.90 -14.73 8.44
N PRO A 224 9.34 -15.61 7.58
CA PRO A 224 7.95 -15.50 7.17
C PRO A 224 7.01 -15.61 8.37
N VAL A 225 5.97 -14.77 8.40
CA VAL A 225 4.91 -14.83 9.42
C VAL A 225 3.71 -15.55 8.85
N VAL A 226 3.16 -16.53 9.59
CA VAL A 226 1.88 -17.13 9.26
C VAL A 226 0.79 -16.12 9.60
N SER A 227 0.22 -15.49 8.60
CA SER A 227 -0.81 -14.47 8.76
C SER A 227 -2.19 -14.98 8.31
N LEU A 228 -3.26 -14.30 8.75
CA LEU A 228 -4.62 -14.60 8.32
C LEU A 228 -4.75 -14.45 6.79
N ASP A 229 -4.22 -13.37 6.24
CA ASP A 229 -4.14 -13.15 4.80
C ASP A 229 -2.83 -13.72 4.25
N MET A 230 -2.92 -14.78 3.48
CA MET A 230 -1.79 -15.41 2.83
C MET A 230 -1.48 -14.83 1.45
N THR A 231 -2.28 -13.86 0.98
CA THR A 231 -2.07 -13.18 -0.30
C THR A 231 -1.20 -11.92 -0.17
N ARG A 232 -1.10 -11.33 1.06
CA ARG A 232 -0.12 -10.31 1.43
C ARG A 232 0.87 -10.90 2.41
N GLN A 233 2.12 -10.95 1.99
CA GLN A 233 3.16 -11.55 2.81
C GLN A 233 3.64 -10.61 3.89
N LEU A 234 3.66 -11.13 5.11
CA LEU A 234 4.32 -10.47 6.24
C LEU A 234 5.57 -11.25 6.63
N CYS A 235 6.60 -10.56 7.05
CA CYS A 235 7.75 -11.20 7.67
C CYS A 235 8.29 -10.39 8.84
N ASP A 236 8.97 -11.08 9.73
CA ASP A 236 9.78 -10.48 10.79
C ASP A 236 11.20 -10.29 10.26
N LEU A 237 11.78 -9.14 10.56
CA LEU A 237 13.14 -8.77 10.20
C LEU A 237 13.97 -8.64 11.46
N SER A 238 15.17 -9.21 11.49
CA SER A 238 16.12 -9.02 12.57
C SER A 238 17.45 -8.49 12.05
N PHE A 239 18.04 -7.61 12.84
CA PHE A 239 19.29 -6.92 12.56
C PHE A 239 20.26 -7.15 13.71
N ASP A 240 21.38 -7.82 13.44
CA ASP A 240 22.47 -8.04 14.40
C ASP A 240 23.77 -7.49 13.82
N ASP A 241 24.07 -6.25 14.18
CA ASP A 241 25.23 -5.49 13.68
C ASP A 241 25.23 -5.32 12.15
N ALA A 242 24.02 -5.25 11.56
CA ALA A 242 23.80 -5.17 10.13
C ALA A 242 24.26 -3.81 9.58
N PRO A 243 24.96 -3.77 8.42
CA PRO A 243 25.41 -2.52 7.82
C PRO A 243 24.23 -1.76 7.20
N GLY A 244 24.09 -0.47 7.51
CA GLY A 244 23.08 0.40 6.93
C GLY A 244 23.68 1.74 6.48
N THR A 245 23.32 2.19 5.28
CA THR A 245 23.72 3.50 4.75
C THR A 245 22.66 4.53 5.08
N LEU A 246 23.03 5.60 5.79
CA LEU A 246 22.12 6.70 6.14
C LEU A 246 21.70 7.47 4.88
N ILE A 247 20.37 7.62 4.68
CA ILE A 247 19.80 8.40 3.57
C ILE A 247 18.96 9.59 4.01
N ALA A 248 18.51 9.63 5.26
CA ALA A 248 17.85 10.79 5.84
C ALA A 248 18.01 10.77 7.36
N SER A 249 18.02 11.94 8.02
CA SER A 249 18.12 12.05 9.47
C SER A 249 17.24 13.15 10.03
N GLY A 250 16.85 13.02 11.31
CA GLY A 250 15.99 13.99 11.99
C GLY A 250 14.68 14.23 11.23
N SER A 251 14.30 15.49 11.07
CA SER A 251 13.05 15.88 10.41
C SER A 251 12.91 15.38 8.97
N ALA A 252 13.99 15.22 8.22
CA ALA A 252 13.95 14.66 6.87
C ALA A 252 13.58 13.16 6.88
N ALA A 253 14.04 12.40 7.87
CA ALA A 253 13.65 11.01 8.05
C ALA A 253 12.18 10.88 8.49
N GLU A 254 11.72 11.77 9.37
CA GLU A 254 10.31 11.83 9.79
C GLU A 254 9.39 12.14 8.61
N GLN A 255 9.75 13.12 7.78
CA GLN A 255 8.99 13.48 6.57
C GLN A 255 8.92 12.34 5.56
N ALA A 256 10.04 11.64 5.33
CA ALA A 256 10.08 10.49 4.44
C ALA A 256 9.19 9.34 4.93
N LEU A 257 9.21 9.07 6.23
CA LEU A 257 8.36 8.06 6.85
C LEU A 257 6.87 8.44 6.78
N ASP A 258 6.51 9.70 7.11
CA ASP A 258 5.12 10.19 7.06
C ASP A 258 4.58 10.15 5.61
N ALA A 259 5.38 10.57 4.63
CA ALA A 259 5.03 10.49 3.21
C ALA A 259 4.75 9.05 2.77
N ALA A 260 5.60 8.10 3.16
CA ALA A 260 5.44 6.68 2.86
C ALA A 260 4.15 6.10 3.45
N LEU A 261 3.91 6.35 4.74
CA LEU A 261 2.73 5.84 5.45
C LEU A 261 1.43 6.48 4.94
N LEU A 262 1.47 7.78 4.60
CA LEU A 262 0.33 8.50 4.06
C LEU A 262 -0.04 7.98 2.66
N ALA A 263 0.95 7.79 1.78
CA ALA A 263 0.77 7.18 0.48
C ALA A 263 0.24 5.74 0.61
N GLY A 264 0.84 4.95 1.51
CA GLY A 264 0.40 3.58 1.79
C GLY A 264 -1.06 3.50 2.22
N ALA A 265 -1.48 4.34 3.16
CA ALA A 265 -2.87 4.38 3.64
C ALA A 265 -3.86 4.79 2.53
N GLY A 266 -3.51 5.81 1.74
CA GLY A 266 -4.37 6.31 0.66
C GLY A 266 -4.53 5.28 -0.47
N ILE A 267 -3.45 4.63 -0.89
CA ILE A 267 -3.49 3.63 -1.96
C ILE A 267 -4.07 2.29 -1.48
N LEU A 268 -3.87 1.91 -0.21
CA LEU A 268 -4.56 0.75 0.37
C LEU A 268 -6.07 0.94 0.38
N ALA A 269 -6.58 2.17 0.59
CA ALA A 269 -8.01 2.46 0.47
C ALA A 269 -8.53 2.16 -0.94
N ALA A 270 -7.77 2.43 -2.00
CA ALA A 270 -8.14 2.09 -3.37
C ALA A 270 -8.15 0.55 -3.60
N GLU A 271 -7.16 -0.17 -3.09
CA GLU A 271 -7.14 -1.63 -3.11
C GLU A 271 -8.39 -2.23 -2.45
N GLN A 272 -8.78 -1.69 -1.29
CA GLN A 272 -9.98 -2.11 -0.56
C GLN A 272 -11.28 -1.92 -1.37
N ILE A 273 -11.34 -0.89 -2.23
CA ILE A 273 -12.49 -0.69 -3.12
C ILE A 273 -12.56 -1.73 -4.23
N GLY A 274 -11.42 -2.07 -4.82
CA GLY A 274 -11.36 -3.16 -5.81
C GLY A 274 -11.83 -4.50 -5.23
N LEU A 275 -11.37 -4.80 -4.02
CA LEU A 275 -11.80 -5.98 -3.26
C LEU A 275 -13.31 -5.96 -2.97
N ALA A 276 -13.85 -4.84 -2.49
CA ALA A 276 -15.28 -4.69 -2.17
C ALA A 276 -16.15 -4.84 -3.43
N GLN A 277 -15.75 -4.21 -4.53
CA GLN A 277 -16.44 -4.34 -5.81
C GLN A 277 -16.48 -5.78 -6.29
N ARG A 278 -15.34 -6.49 -6.22
CA ARG A 278 -15.27 -7.89 -6.63
C ARG A 278 -16.18 -8.78 -5.78
N CYS A 279 -16.23 -8.56 -4.47
CA CYS A 279 -17.14 -9.26 -3.57
C CYS A 279 -18.60 -9.03 -3.97
N LEU A 280 -18.98 -7.79 -4.27
CA LEU A 280 -20.32 -7.45 -4.73
C LEU A 280 -20.65 -8.15 -6.05
N ASP A 281 -19.75 -8.09 -7.04
CA ASP A 281 -19.97 -8.69 -8.37
C ASP A 281 -20.12 -10.21 -8.30
N MET A 282 -19.25 -10.89 -7.56
CA MET A 282 -19.36 -12.34 -7.33
C MET A 282 -20.69 -12.71 -6.67
N THR A 283 -21.09 -11.92 -5.68
CA THR A 283 -22.35 -12.17 -4.95
C THR A 283 -23.55 -11.96 -5.85
N VAL A 284 -23.58 -10.88 -6.63
CA VAL A 284 -24.67 -10.62 -7.59
C VAL A 284 -24.75 -11.71 -8.64
N ALA A 285 -23.62 -12.17 -9.17
CA ALA A 285 -23.61 -13.29 -10.13
C ALA A 285 -24.19 -14.56 -9.50
N TYR A 286 -23.70 -14.93 -8.32
CA TYR A 286 -24.16 -16.14 -7.63
C TYR A 286 -25.66 -16.13 -7.32
N VAL A 287 -26.20 -15.03 -6.74
CA VAL A 287 -27.62 -14.99 -6.36
C VAL A 287 -28.56 -14.93 -7.55
N LYS A 288 -28.10 -14.53 -8.74
CA LYS A 288 -28.87 -14.60 -10.01
C LYS A 288 -29.02 -16.03 -10.51
N GLU A 289 -28.02 -16.87 -10.28
CA GLU A 289 -27.98 -18.25 -10.79
C GLU A 289 -28.52 -19.25 -9.77
N ARG A 290 -28.17 -19.11 -8.49
CA ARG A 290 -28.57 -20.04 -7.43
C ARG A 290 -30.09 -20.05 -7.24
N ARG A 291 -30.70 -21.22 -7.32
CA ARG A 291 -32.14 -21.41 -7.14
C ARG A 291 -32.45 -22.08 -5.81
N GLN A 292 -33.44 -21.54 -5.11
CA GLN A 292 -34.10 -22.14 -3.95
C GLN A 292 -35.58 -21.72 -3.98
N PHE A 293 -36.49 -22.57 -3.44
CA PHE A 293 -37.93 -22.28 -3.45
C PHE A 293 -38.45 -21.96 -4.87
N ALA A 294 -38.03 -22.74 -5.86
CA ALA A 294 -38.40 -22.69 -7.28
C ALA A 294 -38.02 -21.38 -8.02
N ARG A 295 -37.20 -20.50 -7.45
CA ARG A 295 -36.76 -19.23 -8.06
C ARG A 295 -35.31 -18.88 -7.74
N PRO A 296 -34.65 -17.96 -8.49
CA PRO A 296 -33.35 -17.45 -8.11
C PRO A 296 -33.39 -16.80 -6.72
N VAL A 297 -32.38 -17.07 -5.88
CA VAL A 297 -32.34 -16.49 -4.51
C VAL A 297 -32.25 -14.98 -4.53
N GLY A 298 -31.62 -14.37 -5.55
CA GLY A 298 -31.61 -12.93 -5.77
C GLY A 298 -32.97 -12.31 -6.06
N SER A 299 -34.03 -13.10 -6.27
CA SER A 299 -35.40 -12.57 -6.41
C SER A 299 -36.05 -12.18 -5.08
N PHE A 300 -35.50 -12.61 -3.95
CA PHE A 300 -36.01 -12.26 -2.63
C PHE A 300 -35.63 -10.83 -2.27
N GLN A 301 -36.63 -10.02 -1.84
CA GLN A 301 -36.42 -8.57 -1.52
C GLN A 301 -35.34 -8.34 -0.46
N GLY A 302 -35.28 -9.17 0.58
CA GLY A 302 -34.27 -9.03 1.62
C GLY A 302 -32.84 -9.09 1.10
N LEU A 303 -32.54 -9.94 0.11
CA LEU A 303 -31.22 -10.00 -0.51
C LEU A 303 -30.98 -8.82 -1.46
N LYS A 304 -32.01 -8.41 -2.23
CA LYS A 304 -31.89 -7.25 -3.12
C LYS A 304 -31.58 -5.96 -2.35
N HIS A 305 -32.24 -5.74 -1.22
CA HIS A 305 -32.04 -4.55 -0.41
C HIS A 305 -30.61 -4.52 0.18
N ARG A 306 -30.14 -5.64 0.74
CA ARG A 306 -28.75 -5.74 1.25
C ARG A 306 -27.72 -5.47 0.14
N LEU A 307 -27.93 -6.01 -1.05
CA LEU A 307 -27.03 -5.77 -2.19
C LEU A 307 -27.10 -4.33 -2.69
N ALA A 308 -28.28 -3.70 -2.64
CA ALA A 308 -28.43 -2.28 -2.99
C ALA A 308 -27.70 -1.37 -1.98
N ASP A 309 -27.86 -1.65 -0.67
CA ASP A 309 -27.15 -0.91 0.39
C ASP A 309 -25.62 -1.08 0.28
N LEU A 310 -25.17 -2.31 -0.04
CA LEU A 310 -23.76 -2.57 -0.29
C LEU A 310 -23.25 -1.82 -1.52
N TRP A 311 -24.01 -1.80 -2.61
CA TRP A 311 -23.66 -1.05 -3.82
C TRP A 311 -23.51 0.46 -3.55
N VAL A 312 -24.44 1.04 -2.75
CA VAL A 312 -24.34 2.44 -2.32
C VAL A 312 -23.06 2.68 -1.54
N SER A 313 -22.77 1.82 -0.55
CA SER A 313 -21.57 1.95 0.29
C SER A 313 -20.29 1.85 -0.54
N VAL A 314 -20.18 0.91 -1.47
CA VAL A 314 -19.02 0.76 -2.39
C VAL A 314 -18.87 1.97 -3.29
N THR A 315 -19.99 2.53 -3.80
CA THR A 315 -19.97 3.72 -4.66
C THR A 315 -19.46 4.97 -3.89
N GLN A 316 -19.93 5.17 -2.67
CA GLN A 316 -19.47 6.26 -1.80
C GLN A 316 -17.98 6.09 -1.44
N ALA A 317 -17.57 4.88 -1.07
CA ALA A 317 -16.18 4.57 -0.72
C ALA A 317 -15.23 4.79 -1.92
N ARG A 318 -15.67 4.47 -3.14
CA ARG A 318 -14.90 4.77 -4.37
C ARG A 318 -14.67 6.27 -4.55
N ALA A 319 -15.69 7.09 -4.32
CA ALA A 319 -15.55 8.55 -4.42
C ALA A 319 -14.54 9.08 -3.41
N VAL A 320 -14.61 8.63 -2.15
CA VAL A 320 -13.68 9.04 -1.08
C VAL A 320 -12.26 8.60 -1.37
N SER A 321 -12.06 7.36 -1.84
CA SER A 321 -10.74 6.83 -2.22
C SER A 321 -10.12 7.63 -3.37
N ARG A 322 -10.90 7.95 -4.42
CA ARG A 322 -10.42 8.75 -5.55
C ARG A 322 -10.09 10.19 -5.14
N TYR A 323 -10.85 10.75 -4.22
CA TYR A 323 -10.52 12.05 -3.64
C TYR A 323 -9.19 12.03 -2.91
N ALA A 324 -8.93 11.01 -2.09
CA ALA A 324 -7.65 10.85 -1.41
C ALA A 324 -6.47 10.71 -2.40
N ALA A 325 -6.64 9.90 -3.45
CA ALA A 325 -5.64 9.76 -4.51
C ALA A 325 -5.37 11.08 -5.26
N ALA A 326 -6.42 11.86 -5.54
CA ALA A 326 -6.28 13.18 -6.17
C ALA A 326 -5.56 14.18 -5.26
N CYS A 327 -5.85 14.18 -3.95
CA CYS A 327 -5.16 15.01 -2.97
C CYS A 327 -3.67 14.63 -2.85
N LEU A 328 -3.34 13.33 -2.82
CA LEU A 328 -1.96 12.85 -2.83
C LEU A 328 -1.24 13.30 -4.11
N ALA A 329 -1.89 13.18 -5.27
CA ALA A 329 -1.31 13.54 -6.57
C ALA A 329 -1.01 15.03 -6.69
N SER A 330 -1.87 15.89 -6.14
CA SER A 330 -1.73 17.34 -6.21
C SER A 330 -0.93 17.96 -5.05
N GLY A 331 -0.57 17.18 -4.02
CA GLY A 331 0.02 17.72 -2.78
C GLY A 331 -0.93 18.68 -2.04
N SER A 332 -2.25 18.43 -2.14
CA SER A 332 -3.28 19.26 -1.52
C SER A 332 -3.07 19.41 0.00
N PRO A 333 -3.35 20.56 0.59
CA PRO A 333 -3.37 20.74 2.05
C PRO A 333 -4.38 19.81 2.74
N ASP A 334 -5.40 19.34 2.02
CA ASP A 334 -6.41 18.41 2.52
C ASP A 334 -5.96 16.94 2.50
N THR A 335 -4.75 16.63 2.02
CA THR A 335 -4.29 15.25 1.81
C THR A 335 -4.43 14.40 3.08
N LYS A 336 -4.02 14.90 4.26
CA LYS A 336 -4.13 14.14 5.52
C LYS A 336 -5.58 13.86 5.89
N VAL A 337 -6.47 14.82 5.70
CA VAL A 337 -7.92 14.68 5.96
C VAL A 337 -8.52 13.67 4.98
N ALA A 338 -8.23 13.81 3.69
CA ALA A 338 -8.76 12.94 2.64
C ALA A 338 -8.31 11.48 2.82
N VAL A 339 -7.03 11.25 3.14
CA VAL A 339 -6.49 9.90 3.39
C VAL A 339 -7.08 9.29 4.66
N ALA A 340 -7.18 10.05 5.75
CA ALA A 340 -7.79 9.55 6.99
C ALA A 340 -9.26 9.17 6.79
N LEU A 341 -10.03 10.00 6.08
CA LEU A 341 -11.42 9.71 5.70
C LEU A 341 -11.52 8.45 4.84
N ALA A 342 -10.69 8.36 3.79
CA ALA A 342 -10.71 7.22 2.86
C ALA A 342 -10.37 5.92 3.59
N LYS A 343 -9.29 5.89 4.37
CA LYS A 343 -8.86 4.69 5.08
C LYS A 343 -9.88 4.24 6.12
N ALA A 344 -10.49 5.18 6.88
CA ALA A 344 -11.53 4.85 7.84
C ALA A 344 -12.76 4.22 7.16
N TYR A 345 -13.27 4.84 6.10
CA TYR A 345 -14.50 4.41 5.45
C TYR A 345 -14.31 3.16 4.58
N CYS A 346 -13.28 3.14 3.73
CA CYS A 346 -13.04 2.01 2.83
C CYS A 346 -12.73 0.71 3.57
N SER A 347 -12.07 0.77 4.73
CA SER A 347 -11.81 -0.42 5.56
C SER A 347 -13.08 -1.11 6.02
N GLU A 348 -14.06 -0.36 6.47
CA GLU A 348 -15.33 -0.92 6.93
C GLU A 348 -16.17 -1.45 5.76
N VAL A 349 -16.20 -0.71 4.65
CA VAL A 349 -16.93 -1.13 3.45
C VAL A 349 -16.34 -2.42 2.86
N ALA A 350 -15.02 -2.55 2.79
CA ALA A 350 -14.37 -3.75 2.28
C ALA A 350 -14.65 -4.97 3.15
N VAL A 351 -14.55 -4.83 4.47
CA VAL A 351 -14.86 -5.91 5.41
C VAL A 351 -16.33 -6.32 5.30
N ASN A 352 -17.25 -5.35 5.27
CA ASN A 352 -18.68 -5.63 5.12
C ASN A 352 -18.98 -6.33 3.78
N ALA A 353 -18.40 -5.85 2.67
CA ALA A 353 -18.59 -6.47 1.36
C ALA A 353 -18.14 -7.93 1.33
N ALA A 354 -16.98 -8.23 1.93
CA ALA A 354 -16.47 -9.58 2.00
C ALA A 354 -17.30 -10.49 2.92
N GLN A 355 -17.82 -9.96 4.04
CA GLN A 355 -18.73 -10.68 4.92
C GLN A 355 -20.06 -10.98 4.24
N GLU A 356 -20.65 -10.00 3.54
CA GLU A 356 -21.86 -10.18 2.74
C GLU A 356 -21.66 -11.22 1.63
N CYS A 357 -20.50 -11.21 0.98
CA CYS A 357 -20.13 -12.19 -0.03
C CYS A 357 -20.15 -13.61 0.56
N VAL A 358 -19.43 -13.84 1.66
CA VAL A 358 -19.43 -15.15 2.33
C VAL A 358 -20.84 -15.55 2.77
N GLN A 359 -21.59 -14.64 3.40
CA GLN A 359 -22.93 -14.91 3.91
C GLN A 359 -23.91 -15.30 2.79
N MET A 360 -23.91 -14.58 1.66
CA MET A 360 -24.86 -14.83 0.57
C MET A 360 -24.52 -16.04 -0.28
N HIS A 361 -23.27 -16.49 -0.28
CA HIS A 361 -22.89 -17.78 -0.87
C HIS A 361 -23.29 -18.98 0.00
N GLY A 362 -23.63 -18.77 1.29
CA GLY A 362 -24.03 -19.83 2.21
C GLY A 362 -22.91 -20.85 2.44
N GLY A 363 -23.25 -22.15 2.47
CA GLY A 363 -22.27 -23.19 2.81
C GLY A 363 -20.99 -23.17 1.96
N ILE A 364 -21.10 -22.92 0.65
CA ILE A 364 -19.92 -22.88 -0.23
C ILE A 364 -18.98 -21.70 0.09
N GLY A 365 -19.52 -20.59 0.56
CA GLY A 365 -18.71 -19.41 0.94
C GLY A 365 -17.76 -19.67 2.12
N PHE A 366 -17.97 -20.72 2.91
CA PHE A 366 -17.11 -21.16 4.01
C PHE A 366 -16.11 -22.26 3.62
N THR A 367 -16.14 -22.73 2.39
CA THR A 367 -15.24 -23.79 1.92
C THR A 367 -13.96 -23.19 1.32
N TRP A 368 -12.90 -24.00 1.27
CA TRP A 368 -11.66 -23.65 0.58
C TRP A 368 -11.81 -23.66 -0.96
N GLU A 369 -12.86 -24.26 -1.48
CA GLU A 369 -13.13 -24.33 -2.92
C GLU A 369 -13.61 -23.00 -3.50
N HIS A 370 -14.20 -22.14 -2.68
CA HIS A 370 -14.73 -20.85 -3.13
C HIS A 370 -13.83 -19.68 -2.71
N PRO A 371 -13.48 -18.72 -3.60
CA PRO A 371 -12.51 -17.69 -3.32
C PRO A 371 -12.95 -16.61 -2.30
N ALA A 372 -14.21 -16.61 -1.86
CA ALA A 372 -14.73 -15.59 -0.94
C ALA A 372 -13.88 -15.42 0.35
N HIS A 373 -13.31 -16.54 0.85
CA HIS A 373 -12.46 -16.48 2.04
C HIS A 373 -11.15 -15.72 1.82
N LEU A 374 -10.58 -15.71 0.60
CA LEU A 374 -9.39 -14.94 0.27
C LEU A 374 -9.69 -13.45 0.42
N TYR A 375 -10.82 -13.01 -0.13
CA TYR A 375 -11.26 -11.61 -0.03
C TYR A 375 -11.56 -11.20 1.41
N LEU A 376 -12.20 -12.06 2.21
CA LEU A 376 -12.47 -11.78 3.61
C LEU A 376 -11.18 -11.64 4.43
N LYS A 377 -10.23 -12.54 4.23
CA LYS A 377 -8.92 -12.51 4.91
C LYS A 377 -8.12 -11.27 4.53
N ARG A 378 -8.08 -10.92 3.24
CA ARG A 378 -7.43 -9.71 2.74
C ARG A 378 -8.10 -8.45 3.31
N ALA A 379 -9.43 -8.35 3.26
CA ALA A 379 -10.17 -7.22 3.82
C ALA A 379 -9.87 -7.01 5.31
N LYS A 380 -9.81 -8.10 6.09
CA LYS A 380 -9.46 -8.04 7.52
C LYS A 380 -8.02 -7.59 7.75
N ALA A 381 -7.05 -8.10 7.02
CA ALA A 381 -5.67 -7.67 7.11
C ALA A 381 -5.53 -6.19 6.72
N ASP A 382 -6.13 -5.78 5.62
CA ASP A 382 -6.09 -4.40 5.13
C ASP A 382 -6.81 -3.42 6.06
N SER A 383 -7.82 -3.87 6.83
CA SER A 383 -8.48 -3.02 7.82
C SER A 383 -7.57 -2.61 8.98
N ILE A 384 -6.47 -3.31 9.19
CA ILE A 384 -5.45 -3.03 10.20
C ILE A 384 -4.25 -2.29 9.59
N GLY A 385 -3.92 -2.58 8.32
CA GLY A 385 -2.78 -2.00 7.60
C GLY A 385 -2.81 -0.48 7.61
N PHE A 386 -1.68 0.15 7.91
CA PHE A 386 -1.51 1.62 8.04
C PHE A 386 -2.50 2.27 9.01
N GLY A 387 -2.92 1.57 10.04
CA GLY A 387 -3.86 2.04 11.06
C GLY A 387 -5.30 1.56 10.84
N THR A 388 -5.99 1.34 11.96
CA THR A 388 -7.41 0.93 11.97
C THR A 388 -8.34 2.10 11.61
N ALA A 389 -9.59 1.80 11.26
CA ALA A 389 -10.62 2.81 11.03
C ALA A 389 -10.78 3.78 12.22
N ASP A 390 -10.71 3.28 13.44
CA ASP A 390 -10.82 4.10 14.66
C ASP A 390 -9.61 5.03 14.84
N ALA A 391 -8.39 4.54 14.55
CA ALA A 391 -7.19 5.38 14.57
C ALA A 391 -7.29 6.54 13.56
N HIS A 392 -7.79 6.26 12.36
CA HIS A 392 -8.01 7.28 11.33
C HIS A 392 -9.15 8.25 11.68
N ARG A 393 -10.22 7.80 12.34
CA ARG A 393 -11.27 8.70 12.85
C ARG A 393 -10.74 9.62 13.94
N ALA A 394 -9.91 9.10 14.84
CA ALA A 394 -9.27 9.91 15.87
C ALA A 394 -8.33 10.97 15.27
N ALA A 395 -7.51 10.57 14.28
CA ALA A 395 -6.67 11.49 13.52
C ALA A 395 -7.50 12.56 12.80
N LEU A 396 -8.59 12.15 12.13
CA LEU A 396 -9.50 13.05 11.44
C LEU A 396 -10.12 14.08 12.38
N ALA A 397 -10.58 13.65 13.56
CA ALA A 397 -11.13 14.56 14.57
C ALA A 397 -10.14 15.68 14.96
N SER A 398 -8.86 15.32 15.11
CA SER A 398 -7.79 16.29 15.40
C SER A 398 -7.51 17.21 14.21
N LEU A 399 -7.47 16.66 12.98
CA LEU A 399 -7.19 17.42 11.76
C LEU A 399 -8.25 18.47 11.44
N VAL A 400 -9.53 18.21 11.78
CA VAL A 400 -10.64 19.15 11.54
C VAL A 400 -11.05 19.91 12.81
N ASN A 401 -10.24 19.85 13.87
CA ASN A 401 -10.44 20.57 15.13
C ASN A 401 -11.81 20.28 15.77
N LEU A 402 -12.27 19.04 15.76
CA LEU A 402 -13.46 18.67 16.53
C LEU A 402 -13.17 18.82 18.03
N PRO A 403 -14.10 19.42 18.80
CA PRO A 403 -13.94 19.47 20.25
C PRO A 403 -13.90 18.05 20.84
N ALA A 404 -13.09 17.85 21.87
CA ALA A 404 -13.12 16.61 22.64
C ALA A 404 -14.52 16.41 23.25
N PRO A 405 -15.01 15.15 23.33
CA PRO A 405 -16.32 14.85 23.90
C PRO A 405 -16.41 15.21 25.37
#